data_331ea1dc338e9f73a28d6d09459bc9bb
#
_entry.id   331ea1dc338e9f73a28d6d09459bc9bb
#
_cell.length_a   1.000
_cell.length_b   1.000
_cell.length_c   1.000
_cell.angle_alpha   90.00
_cell.angle_beta   90.00
_cell.angle_gamma   90.00
#
_symmetry.space_group_name_H-M   'P 1'
#
loop_
_entity.id
_entity.type
_entity.pdbx_description
1 polymer ?
#
loop_
_entity_poly.entity_id
_entity_poly.type
_entity_poly.pdbx_seq_one_letter_code
_entity_poly.pdbx_strand_id
1 'polypeptide(L)'
;MSVKVRLGIMMFLQYAIWGSWAPVLAAYLQNELGFNGVQVGVIYSLLPLATIISPFVGGQIADRYFSSEKVIAVLQLIGGVFLLFISQVTDYSTMMWLMVLYCLLYAPTLALTNSIAFINLKDSEKDFGVIRVWGTIGWIAAGWALTGWRVLNVSDTAKGFGGDLLFLAGLFSILMGIMSFTLPHTPPKKGGASPWAFVEAFKMMKNKNFLVFIIISFVVATELMFYYQLTSPFLESERIGLSPQSVPAVMTIAQIAEIFVMALLLPIFIKKYGLRNVLVLGVLAWPLRYIIFAIGEPGWLVIASLALHGFCFVFFFTAAFIYVDTIAPPDIRHSAQSLITFATYGIGNYVGAFFAGWVQDYFTVNGAVNWTGVFIVPCVLTIVCALAFLLFFKEEKSTVKG
;
A
#
# COMPACT_ATOMS: atom_id res chain seq x y z
N MET A 1 -8.44 26.16 -13.99
CA MET A 1 -8.68 24.75 -13.59
C MET A 1 -9.45 24.75 -12.28
N SER A 2 -10.54 23.95 -12.18
CA SER A 2 -11.34 23.90 -10.94
C SER A 2 -10.58 23.26 -9.80
N VAL A 3 -10.99 23.52 -8.53
CA VAL A 3 -10.35 22.93 -7.34
C VAL A 3 -10.42 21.40 -7.41
N LYS A 4 -11.57 20.81 -7.76
CA LYS A 4 -11.73 19.35 -7.88
C LYS A 4 -10.77 18.72 -8.88
N VAL A 5 -10.52 19.37 -10.02
CA VAL A 5 -9.56 18.88 -11.02
C VAL A 5 -8.13 18.92 -10.49
N ARG A 6 -7.73 20.00 -9.80
CA ARG A 6 -6.39 20.07 -9.19
C ARG A 6 -6.18 19.00 -8.13
N LEU A 7 -7.19 18.76 -7.28
CA LEU A 7 -7.15 17.70 -6.26
C LEU A 7 -7.12 16.30 -6.91
N GLY A 8 -7.84 16.09 -8.00
CA GLY A 8 -7.78 14.84 -8.77
C GLY A 8 -6.39 14.57 -9.35
N ILE A 9 -5.78 15.59 -9.98
CA ILE A 9 -4.41 15.49 -10.51
C ILE A 9 -3.40 15.24 -9.37
N MET A 10 -3.57 15.90 -8.22
CA MET A 10 -2.75 15.68 -7.02
C MET A 10 -2.81 14.21 -6.59
N MET A 11 -4.01 13.64 -6.45
CA MET A 11 -4.17 12.24 -6.08
C MET A 11 -3.60 11.30 -7.15
N PHE A 12 -3.84 11.59 -8.43
CA PHE A 12 -3.28 10.82 -9.53
C PHE A 12 -1.76 10.75 -9.44
N LEU A 13 -1.08 11.90 -9.37
CA LEU A 13 0.39 11.95 -9.32
C LEU A 13 0.94 11.32 -8.04
N GLN A 14 0.32 11.57 -6.87
CA GLN A 14 0.76 10.99 -5.59
C GLN A 14 0.83 9.46 -5.65
N TYR A 15 -0.16 8.83 -6.25
CA TYR A 15 -0.21 7.37 -6.35
C TYR A 15 0.44 6.81 -7.62
N ALA A 16 0.63 7.63 -8.66
CA ALA A 16 1.45 7.25 -9.81
C ALA A 16 2.94 7.11 -9.41
N ILE A 17 3.43 7.97 -8.53
CA ILE A 17 4.79 7.86 -7.95
C ILE A 17 4.96 6.48 -7.30
N TRP A 18 4.07 6.13 -6.39
CA TRP A 18 4.16 4.87 -5.65
C TRP A 18 3.90 3.66 -6.54
N GLY A 19 2.90 3.74 -7.42
CA GLY A 19 2.55 2.70 -8.38
C GLY A 19 3.63 2.41 -9.43
N SER A 20 4.53 3.36 -9.70
CA SER A 20 5.65 3.14 -10.61
C SER A 20 6.64 2.11 -10.09
N TRP A 21 6.92 2.12 -8.78
CA TRP A 21 7.99 1.27 -8.24
C TRP A 21 7.50 0.15 -7.32
N ALA A 22 6.51 0.38 -6.46
CA ALA A 22 6.16 -0.56 -5.40
C ALA A 22 5.77 -1.96 -5.88
N PRO A 23 5.02 -2.15 -6.99
CA PRO A 23 4.65 -3.49 -7.44
C PRO A 23 5.79 -4.27 -8.09
N VAL A 24 6.81 -3.62 -8.63
CA VAL A 24 7.84 -4.24 -9.47
C VAL A 24 9.28 -4.05 -8.97
N LEU A 25 9.46 -3.29 -7.89
CA LEU A 25 10.78 -3.03 -7.31
C LEU A 25 11.50 -4.33 -6.90
N ALA A 26 10.78 -5.30 -6.35
CA ALA A 26 11.39 -6.55 -5.90
C ALA A 26 11.99 -7.35 -7.05
N ALA A 27 11.31 -7.44 -8.19
CA ALA A 27 11.84 -8.08 -9.38
C ALA A 27 13.13 -7.40 -9.88
N TYR A 28 13.15 -6.07 -9.93
CA TYR A 28 14.34 -5.29 -10.28
C TYR A 28 15.50 -5.57 -9.31
N LEU A 29 15.25 -5.47 -8.00
CA LEU A 29 16.28 -5.66 -6.98
C LEU A 29 16.87 -7.07 -7.00
N GLN A 30 16.04 -8.10 -7.23
CA GLN A 30 16.47 -9.49 -7.23
C GLN A 30 17.08 -9.91 -8.58
N ASN A 31 16.36 -9.69 -9.67
CA ASN A 31 16.72 -10.25 -10.97
C ASN A 31 17.83 -9.44 -11.67
N GLU A 32 17.90 -8.13 -11.45
CA GLU A 32 18.90 -7.28 -12.09
C GLU A 32 20.07 -6.91 -11.16
N LEU A 33 19.79 -6.64 -9.85
CA LEU A 33 20.83 -6.25 -8.90
C LEU A 33 21.34 -7.40 -8.01
N GLY A 34 20.68 -8.56 -8.03
CA GLY A 34 21.10 -9.75 -7.28
C GLY A 34 20.90 -9.63 -5.77
N PHE A 35 20.00 -8.75 -5.28
CA PHE A 35 19.72 -8.64 -3.85
C PHE A 35 18.93 -9.85 -3.36
N ASN A 36 19.27 -10.34 -2.17
CA ASN A 36 18.54 -11.44 -1.54
C ASN A 36 17.20 -10.97 -0.94
N GLY A 37 16.36 -11.92 -0.53
CA GLY A 37 15.02 -11.62 -0.01
C GLY A 37 15.05 -10.73 1.24
N VAL A 38 16.00 -10.93 2.15
CA VAL A 38 16.15 -10.08 3.35
C VAL A 38 16.51 -8.65 2.96
N GLN A 39 17.44 -8.45 2.03
CA GLN A 39 17.81 -7.12 1.55
C GLN A 39 16.61 -6.38 0.91
N VAL A 40 15.83 -7.09 0.11
CA VAL A 40 14.59 -6.56 -0.48
C VAL A 40 13.58 -6.24 0.63
N GLY A 41 13.42 -7.12 1.62
CA GLY A 41 12.55 -6.90 2.78
C GLY A 41 12.90 -5.64 3.57
N VAL A 42 14.21 -5.40 3.79
CA VAL A 42 14.69 -4.14 4.41
C VAL A 42 14.22 -2.94 3.60
N ILE A 43 14.43 -2.93 2.28
CA ILE A 43 14.05 -1.79 1.42
C ILE A 43 12.53 -1.56 1.47
N TYR A 44 11.71 -2.62 1.36
CA TYR A 44 10.26 -2.49 1.46
C TYR A 44 9.75 -2.06 2.82
N SER A 45 10.49 -2.33 3.91
CA SER A 45 10.12 -1.92 5.26
C SER A 45 10.29 -0.42 5.51
N LEU A 46 11.07 0.29 4.67
CA LEU A 46 11.43 1.69 4.89
C LEU A 46 10.24 2.65 4.80
N LEU A 47 9.33 2.43 3.84
CA LEU A 47 8.14 3.28 3.72
C LEU A 47 7.15 3.09 4.88
N PRO A 48 6.78 1.88 5.31
CA PRO A 48 6.06 1.64 6.55
C PRO A 48 6.71 2.29 7.78
N LEU A 49 8.02 2.16 7.93
CA LEU A 49 8.77 2.80 9.02
C LEU A 49 8.65 4.32 8.95
N ALA A 50 8.84 4.89 7.77
CA ALA A 50 8.69 6.32 7.57
C ALA A 50 7.27 6.82 7.84
N THR A 51 6.22 6.03 7.54
CA THR A 51 4.83 6.38 7.87
C THR A 51 4.56 6.38 9.37
N ILE A 52 5.23 5.51 10.14
CA ILE A 52 5.17 5.53 11.61
C ILE A 52 5.80 6.83 12.16
N ILE A 53 6.94 7.25 11.59
CA ILE A 53 7.70 8.42 12.04
C ILE A 53 7.07 9.75 11.56
N SER A 54 6.45 9.74 10.39
CA SER A 54 5.95 10.94 9.69
C SER A 54 5.03 11.84 10.53
N PRO A 55 4.08 11.37 11.37
CA PRO A 55 3.25 12.24 12.19
C PRO A 55 4.05 13.05 13.23
N PHE A 56 5.18 12.51 13.68
CA PHE A 56 6.02 13.17 14.70
C PHE A 56 6.90 14.28 14.13
N VAL A 57 7.31 14.17 12.87
CA VAL A 57 8.22 15.12 12.22
C VAL A 57 7.49 15.92 11.15
N GLY A 58 7.01 15.26 10.11
CA GLY A 58 6.41 15.91 8.94
C GLY A 58 5.08 16.59 9.26
N GLY A 59 4.21 15.93 10.06
CA GLY A 59 2.95 16.50 10.52
C GLY A 59 3.16 17.77 11.34
N GLN A 60 4.10 17.75 12.30
CA GLN A 60 4.39 18.91 13.15
C GLN A 60 4.94 20.12 12.35
N ILE A 61 5.76 19.87 11.33
CA ILE A 61 6.31 20.93 10.47
C ILE A 61 5.21 21.56 9.62
N ALA A 62 4.40 20.72 8.93
CA ALA A 62 3.32 21.19 8.09
C ALA A 62 2.21 21.89 8.90
N ASP A 63 1.86 21.33 10.08
CA ASP A 63 0.75 21.86 10.89
C ASP A 63 1.10 23.18 11.60
N ARG A 64 2.39 23.51 11.76
CA ARG A 64 2.80 24.67 12.56
C ARG A 64 3.42 25.82 11.78
N TYR A 65 4.17 25.52 10.72
CA TYR A 65 5.08 26.53 10.13
C TYR A 65 4.79 26.85 8.68
N PHE A 66 4.33 25.88 7.88
CA PHE A 66 4.21 26.04 6.44
C PHE A 66 2.84 25.58 5.93
N SER A 67 2.39 26.18 4.83
CA SER A 67 1.17 25.71 4.16
C SER A 67 1.40 24.35 3.50
N SER A 68 0.40 23.49 3.61
CA SER A 68 0.51 22.07 3.22
C SER A 68 0.90 21.86 1.76
N GLU A 69 0.38 22.69 0.84
CA GLU A 69 0.72 22.63 -0.59
C GLU A 69 2.20 22.92 -0.86
N LYS A 70 2.81 23.85 -0.11
CA LYS A 70 4.24 24.19 -0.24
C LYS A 70 5.12 23.10 0.34
N VAL A 71 4.71 22.49 1.46
CA VAL A 71 5.41 21.34 2.04
C VAL A 71 5.45 20.19 1.05
N ILE A 72 4.29 19.81 0.46
CA ILE A 72 4.24 18.78 -0.57
C ILE A 72 5.15 19.13 -1.75
N ALA A 73 5.10 20.38 -2.24
CA ALA A 73 5.91 20.82 -3.37
C ALA A 73 7.41 20.56 -3.11
N VAL A 74 7.93 21.02 -1.97
CA VAL A 74 9.34 20.87 -1.61
C VAL A 74 9.71 19.40 -1.41
N LEU A 75 8.92 18.65 -0.65
CA LEU A 75 9.18 17.24 -0.37
C LEU A 75 9.18 16.40 -1.65
N GLN A 76 8.25 16.65 -2.58
CA GLN A 76 8.16 15.92 -3.84
C GLN A 76 9.26 16.32 -4.83
N LEU A 77 9.67 17.60 -4.89
CA LEU A 77 10.80 18.00 -5.74
C LEU A 77 12.11 17.38 -5.26
N ILE A 78 12.40 17.43 -3.96
CA ILE A 78 13.60 16.83 -3.38
C ILE A 78 13.52 15.30 -3.53
N GLY A 79 12.38 14.68 -3.16
CA GLY A 79 12.15 13.24 -3.28
C GLY A 79 12.29 12.74 -4.72
N GLY A 80 11.80 13.52 -5.70
CA GLY A 80 11.94 13.20 -7.12
C GLY A 80 13.41 13.19 -7.57
N VAL A 81 14.20 14.18 -7.14
CA VAL A 81 15.65 14.20 -7.39
C VAL A 81 16.33 12.97 -6.76
N PHE A 82 15.99 12.62 -5.51
CA PHE A 82 16.50 11.38 -4.89
C PHE A 82 16.16 10.15 -5.70
N LEU A 83 14.93 10.01 -6.19
CA LEU A 83 14.52 8.86 -7.02
C LEU A 83 15.31 8.78 -8.34
N LEU A 84 15.59 9.93 -9.00
CA LEU A 84 16.44 9.96 -10.19
C LEU A 84 17.87 9.52 -9.88
N PHE A 85 18.43 9.87 -8.71
CA PHE A 85 19.74 9.34 -8.28
C PHE A 85 19.66 7.85 -7.95
N ILE A 86 18.66 7.41 -7.19
CA ILE A 86 18.49 5.99 -6.80
C ILE A 86 18.34 5.11 -8.03
N SER A 87 17.72 5.57 -9.10
CA SER A 87 17.57 4.83 -10.35
C SER A 87 18.88 4.42 -11.02
N GLN A 88 20.00 5.07 -10.64
CA GLN A 88 21.35 4.78 -11.15
C GLN A 88 22.21 3.99 -10.17
N VAL A 89 21.70 3.72 -8.96
CA VAL A 89 22.44 3.04 -7.90
C VAL A 89 22.24 1.53 -8.00
N THR A 90 23.34 0.79 -7.94
CA THR A 90 23.33 -0.68 -7.97
C THR A 90 23.86 -1.31 -6.68
N ASP A 91 24.51 -0.52 -5.82
CA ASP A 91 24.99 -0.97 -4.51
C ASP A 91 23.89 -0.95 -3.46
N TYR A 92 23.74 -2.06 -2.72
CA TYR A 92 22.70 -2.23 -1.70
C TYR A 92 22.78 -1.16 -0.59
N SER A 93 23.96 -0.92 -0.05
CA SER A 93 24.10 -0.02 1.10
C SER A 93 23.74 1.42 0.73
N THR A 94 24.23 1.88 -0.42
CA THR A 94 23.91 3.21 -0.95
C THR A 94 22.43 3.33 -1.26
N MET A 95 21.83 2.34 -1.93
CA MET A 95 20.40 2.32 -2.25
C MET A 95 19.56 2.36 -0.98
N MET A 96 19.88 1.54 0.01
CA MET A 96 19.16 1.48 1.29
C MET A 96 19.11 2.87 1.97
N TRP A 97 20.27 3.54 2.11
CA TRP A 97 20.30 4.84 2.78
C TRP A 97 19.59 5.95 1.99
N LEU A 98 19.71 5.95 0.67
CA LEU A 98 18.97 6.90 -0.18
C LEU A 98 17.47 6.64 -0.13
N MET A 99 17.04 5.36 -0.10
CA MET A 99 15.64 4.99 0.07
C MET A 99 15.10 5.39 1.45
N VAL A 100 15.89 5.31 2.53
CA VAL A 100 15.51 5.87 3.85
C VAL A 100 15.17 7.36 3.71
N LEU A 101 16.07 8.13 3.12
CA LEU A 101 15.87 9.58 2.95
C LEU A 101 14.65 9.87 2.08
N TYR A 102 14.50 9.15 0.95
CA TYR A 102 13.33 9.27 0.09
C TYR A 102 12.02 8.94 0.82
N CYS A 103 11.95 7.83 1.54
CA CYS A 103 10.75 7.43 2.26
C CYS A 103 10.36 8.45 3.35
N LEU A 104 11.32 9.04 4.05
CA LEU A 104 11.08 10.11 5.03
C LEU A 104 10.52 11.38 4.38
N LEU A 105 10.88 11.68 3.13
CA LEU A 105 10.30 12.80 2.36
C LEU A 105 8.91 12.46 1.81
N TYR A 106 8.70 11.22 1.35
CA TYR A 106 7.45 10.79 0.71
C TYR A 106 6.32 10.53 1.72
N ALA A 107 6.60 9.88 2.85
CA ALA A 107 5.58 9.46 3.81
C ALA A 107 4.67 10.60 4.31
N PRO A 108 5.17 11.81 4.67
CA PRO A 108 4.31 12.92 5.06
C PRO A 108 3.33 13.34 3.97
N THR A 109 3.72 13.23 2.70
CA THR A 109 2.88 13.68 1.59
C THR A 109 1.62 12.83 1.43
N LEU A 110 1.62 11.55 1.85
CA LEU A 110 0.45 10.68 1.86
C LEU A 110 -0.68 11.24 2.76
N ALA A 111 -0.33 11.73 3.94
CA ALA A 111 -1.29 12.34 4.85
C ALA A 111 -1.71 13.75 4.41
N LEU A 112 -0.75 14.55 3.94
CA LEU A 112 -0.99 15.93 3.53
C LEU A 112 -1.90 16.04 2.31
N THR A 113 -1.77 15.15 1.33
CA THR A 113 -2.67 15.12 0.16
C THR A 113 -4.11 14.83 0.54
N ASN A 114 -4.34 13.90 1.47
CA ASN A 114 -5.67 13.64 2.02
C ASN A 114 -6.20 14.87 2.77
N SER A 115 -5.37 15.50 3.60
CA SER A 115 -5.74 16.69 4.37
C SER A 115 -6.13 17.86 3.46
N ILE A 116 -5.33 18.16 2.41
CA ILE A 116 -5.66 19.19 1.43
C ILE A 116 -6.99 18.90 0.74
N ALA A 117 -7.24 17.63 0.37
CA ALA A 117 -8.50 17.26 -0.27
C ALA A 117 -9.69 17.49 0.67
N PHE A 118 -9.61 17.05 1.93
CA PHE A 118 -10.69 17.24 2.91
C PHE A 118 -10.99 18.71 3.19
N ILE A 119 -9.96 19.55 3.31
CA ILE A 119 -10.13 20.98 3.65
C ILE A 119 -10.75 21.77 2.49
N ASN A 120 -10.42 21.42 1.24
CA ASN A 120 -10.77 22.21 0.07
C ASN A 120 -11.99 21.70 -0.71
N LEU A 121 -12.61 20.58 -0.26
CA LEU A 121 -13.88 20.09 -0.80
C LEU A 121 -15.05 20.73 -0.04
N LYS A 122 -16.07 21.20 -0.78
CA LYS A 122 -17.28 21.78 -0.17
C LYS A 122 -18.11 20.75 0.59
N ASP A 123 -18.18 19.52 0.07
CA ASP A 123 -18.84 18.37 0.66
C ASP A 123 -17.84 17.22 0.62
N SER A 124 -17.01 17.13 1.69
CA SER A 124 -15.93 16.15 1.75
C SER A 124 -16.46 14.71 1.85
N GLU A 125 -17.60 14.49 2.51
CA GLU A 125 -18.18 13.14 2.65
C GLU A 125 -18.59 12.57 1.29
N LYS A 126 -19.10 13.42 0.41
CA LYS A 126 -19.63 13.06 -0.90
C LYS A 126 -18.55 13.03 -1.99
N ASP A 127 -17.66 14.02 -1.98
CA ASP A 127 -16.72 14.27 -3.07
C ASP A 127 -15.35 13.59 -2.87
N PHE A 128 -14.94 13.30 -1.62
CA PHE A 128 -13.61 12.76 -1.34
C PHE A 128 -13.38 11.41 -2.02
N GLY A 129 -14.37 10.51 -1.99
CA GLY A 129 -14.25 9.20 -2.66
C GLY A 129 -13.97 9.33 -4.17
N VAL A 130 -14.66 10.27 -4.84
CA VAL A 130 -14.47 10.54 -6.28
C VAL A 130 -13.05 11.08 -6.55
N ILE A 131 -12.55 11.97 -5.68
CA ILE A 131 -11.17 12.49 -5.80
C ILE A 131 -10.15 11.41 -5.50
N ARG A 132 -10.40 10.55 -4.49
CA ARG A 132 -9.47 9.50 -4.08
C ARG A 132 -9.30 8.39 -5.15
N VAL A 133 -10.33 8.10 -5.94
CA VAL A 133 -10.28 7.14 -7.04
C VAL A 133 -9.20 7.52 -8.07
N TRP A 134 -8.96 8.82 -8.31
CA TRP A 134 -7.87 9.26 -9.19
C TRP A 134 -6.49 8.75 -8.74
N GLY A 135 -6.31 8.49 -7.44
CA GLY A 135 -5.09 7.83 -6.96
C GLY A 135 -4.93 6.40 -7.50
N THR A 136 -5.97 5.58 -7.45
CA THR A 136 -5.93 4.22 -8.01
C THR A 136 -5.75 4.26 -9.54
N ILE A 137 -6.39 5.22 -10.22
CA ILE A 137 -6.18 5.45 -11.66
C ILE A 137 -4.71 5.83 -11.93
N GLY A 138 -4.09 6.69 -11.10
CA GLY A 138 -2.68 7.05 -11.22
C GLY A 138 -1.75 5.87 -11.06
N TRP A 139 -2.02 5.00 -10.08
CA TRP A 139 -1.28 3.73 -9.91
C TRP A 139 -1.36 2.84 -11.15
N ILE A 140 -2.56 2.62 -11.67
CA ILE A 140 -2.79 1.82 -12.89
C ILE A 140 -2.06 2.45 -14.08
N ALA A 141 -2.20 3.75 -14.28
CA ALA A 141 -1.57 4.47 -15.37
C ALA A 141 -0.04 4.39 -15.32
N ALA A 142 0.57 4.42 -14.12
CA ALA A 142 2.00 4.25 -13.94
C ALA A 142 2.47 2.86 -14.38
N GLY A 143 1.75 1.79 -14.01
CA GLY A 143 2.06 0.42 -14.44
C GLY A 143 1.98 0.27 -15.97
N TRP A 144 0.95 0.84 -16.61
CA TRP A 144 0.83 0.82 -18.07
C TRP A 144 1.88 1.69 -18.78
N ALA A 145 2.22 2.85 -18.20
CA ALA A 145 3.28 3.70 -18.73
C ALA A 145 4.64 2.98 -18.70
N LEU A 146 4.94 2.29 -17.59
CA LEU A 146 6.18 1.52 -17.45
C LEU A 146 6.22 0.33 -18.44
N THR A 147 5.12 -0.39 -18.60
CA THR A 147 4.99 -1.45 -19.61
C THR A 147 5.22 -0.89 -21.02
N GLY A 148 4.55 0.22 -21.36
CA GLY A 148 4.74 0.86 -22.67
C GLY A 148 6.18 1.28 -22.94
N TRP A 149 6.83 1.89 -21.93
CA TRP A 149 8.24 2.23 -22.00
C TRP A 149 9.13 1.01 -22.27
N ARG A 150 8.93 -0.08 -21.51
CA ARG A 150 9.71 -1.32 -21.65
C ARG A 150 9.50 -2.02 -22.99
N VAL A 151 8.27 -2.01 -23.50
CA VAL A 151 7.95 -2.58 -24.85
C VAL A 151 8.63 -1.80 -25.97
N LEU A 152 8.69 -0.47 -25.86
CA LEU A 152 9.35 0.38 -26.87
C LEU A 152 10.88 0.29 -26.81
N ASN A 153 11.47 -0.14 -25.70
CA ASN A 153 12.92 -0.20 -25.48
C ASN A 153 13.46 -1.63 -25.36
N VAL A 154 12.81 -2.60 -26.00
CA VAL A 154 13.15 -4.06 -25.96
C VAL A 154 14.50 -4.41 -26.58
N SER A 155 15.20 -3.49 -27.22
CA SER A 155 16.39 -3.79 -28.03
C SER A 155 17.57 -4.40 -27.27
N ASP A 156 17.57 -4.44 -25.94
CA ASP A 156 18.67 -5.03 -25.15
C ASP A 156 18.18 -5.73 -23.85
N THR A 157 17.23 -6.66 -24.01
CA THR A 157 16.64 -7.42 -22.86
C THR A 157 17.66 -8.22 -22.04
N ALA A 158 18.85 -8.47 -22.59
CA ALA A 158 19.93 -9.15 -21.88
C ALA A 158 20.52 -8.33 -20.73
N LYS A 159 20.31 -7.00 -20.71
CA LYS A 159 20.83 -6.10 -19.67
C LYS A 159 19.79 -5.65 -18.65
N GLY A 160 18.52 -6.13 -18.77
CA GLY A 160 17.41 -5.64 -17.95
C GLY A 160 16.95 -4.24 -18.35
N PHE A 161 16.12 -3.63 -17.53
CA PHE A 161 15.57 -2.28 -17.74
C PHE A 161 16.20 -1.24 -16.80
N GLY A 162 17.15 -1.65 -15.98
CA GLY A 162 17.77 -0.82 -14.96
C GLY A 162 16.75 -0.22 -13.99
N GLY A 163 17.04 0.95 -13.44
CA GLY A 163 16.16 1.65 -12.50
C GLY A 163 15.02 2.43 -13.16
N ASP A 164 14.48 2.00 -14.33
CA ASP A 164 13.43 2.69 -15.07
C ASP A 164 12.17 2.99 -14.23
N LEU A 165 11.80 2.07 -13.37
CA LEU A 165 10.68 2.21 -12.42
C LEU A 165 10.90 3.38 -11.43
N LEU A 166 12.12 3.54 -10.94
CA LEU A 166 12.49 4.63 -10.02
C LEU A 166 12.67 5.95 -10.78
N PHE A 167 13.17 5.89 -12.01
CA PHE A 167 13.28 7.04 -12.90
C PHE A 167 11.89 7.61 -13.23
N LEU A 168 10.93 6.76 -13.61
CA LEU A 168 9.54 7.16 -13.87
C LEU A 168 8.89 7.75 -12.61
N ALA A 169 9.08 7.12 -11.46
CA ALA A 169 8.62 7.64 -10.18
C ALA A 169 9.20 9.03 -9.87
N GLY A 170 10.49 9.24 -10.15
CA GLY A 170 11.17 10.52 -10.02
C GLY A 170 10.55 11.61 -10.88
N LEU A 171 10.25 11.30 -12.15
CA LEU A 171 9.55 12.23 -13.05
C LEU A 171 8.16 12.60 -12.52
N PHE A 172 7.33 11.63 -12.10
CA PHE A 172 6.03 11.92 -11.49
C PHE A 172 6.15 12.72 -10.21
N SER A 173 7.19 12.47 -9.37
CA SER A 173 7.45 13.23 -8.15
C SER A 173 7.78 14.68 -8.45
N ILE A 174 8.63 14.96 -9.41
CA ILE A 174 8.96 16.32 -9.85
C ILE A 174 7.70 17.02 -10.41
N LEU A 175 6.92 16.33 -11.27
CA LEU A 175 5.66 16.86 -11.78
C LEU A 175 4.67 17.17 -10.65
N MET A 176 4.57 16.30 -9.65
CA MET A 176 3.76 16.52 -8.46
C MET A 176 4.22 17.73 -7.68
N GLY A 177 5.54 17.89 -7.48
CA GLY A 177 6.11 19.04 -6.79
C GLY A 177 5.79 20.36 -7.50
N ILE A 178 5.96 20.43 -8.83
CA ILE A 178 5.62 21.61 -9.65
C ILE A 178 4.11 21.89 -9.58
N MET A 179 3.29 20.86 -9.76
CA MET A 179 1.83 20.99 -9.74
C MET A 179 1.31 21.45 -8.37
N SER A 180 1.98 21.08 -7.28
CA SER A 180 1.57 21.44 -5.92
C SER A 180 1.55 22.95 -5.67
N PHE A 181 2.34 23.75 -6.39
CA PHE A 181 2.23 25.21 -6.34
C PHE A 181 0.92 25.79 -6.91
N THR A 182 0.16 24.96 -7.64
CA THR A 182 -1.16 25.35 -8.17
C THR A 182 -2.32 24.95 -7.27
N LEU A 183 -2.06 24.16 -6.20
CA LEU A 183 -3.08 23.71 -5.26
C LEU A 183 -3.69 24.87 -4.48
N PRO A 184 -4.91 24.71 -3.94
CA PRO A 184 -5.50 25.73 -3.08
C PRO A 184 -4.62 25.99 -1.85
N HIS A 185 -4.50 27.26 -1.49
CA HIS A 185 -3.76 27.64 -0.29
C HIS A 185 -4.38 27.02 0.96
N THR A 186 -3.60 26.19 1.64
CA THR A 186 -4.02 25.42 2.82
C THR A 186 -3.06 25.75 3.97
N PRO A 187 -3.37 26.83 4.73
CA PRO A 187 -2.50 27.32 5.80
C PRO A 187 -2.42 26.32 6.97
N PRO A 188 -1.37 26.38 7.78
CA PRO A 188 -1.20 25.53 8.95
C PRO A 188 -2.34 25.74 9.95
N LYS A 189 -2.86 24.65 10.52
CA LYS A 189 -3.86 24.70 11.59
C LYS A 189 -3.14 24.66 12.94
N LYS A 190 -3.27 25.74 13.72
CA LYS A 190 -2.83 25.74 15.12
C LYS A 190 -3.69 24.74 15.91
N GLY A 191 -3.11 23.67 16.42
CA GLY A 191 -3.80 22.65 17.21
C GLY A 191 -4.08 21.33 16.46
N GLY A 192 -3.18 20.89 15.59
CA GLY A 192 -3.23 19.58 14.94
C GLY A 192 -3.36 18.41 15.93
N ALA A 193 -3.87 17.27 15.46
CA ALA A 193 -4.00 16.07 16.27
C ALA A 193 -2.66 15.67 16.89
N SER A 194 -2.70 15.20 18.14
CA SER A 194 -1.49 14.66 18.80
C SER A 194 -0.92 13.52 17.98
N PRO A 195 0.41 13.48 17.72
CA PRO A 195 1.05 12.32 17.12
C PRO A 195 0.80 11.02 17.90
N TRP A 196 0.46 11.16 19.19
CA TRP A 196 0.13 10.06 20.10
C TRP A 196 -1.36 9.75 20.18
N ALA A 197 -2.19 10.27 19.26
CA ALA A 197 -3.64 10.08 19.28
C ALA A 197 -4.02 8.60 19.39
N PHE A 198 -3.28 7.70 18.69
CA PHE A 198 -3.52 6.26 18.73
C PHE A 198 -3.40 5.65 20.16
N VAL A 199 -2.64 6.28 21.05
CA VAL A 199 -2.44 5.78 22.43
C VAL A 199 -3.75 5.77 23.22
N GLU A 200 -4.61 6.76 23.00
CA GLU A 200 -5.93 6.81 23.68
C GLU A 200 -6.81 5.63 23.28
N ALA A 201 -6.68 5.18 22.04
CA ALA A 201 -7.46 4.06 21.53
C ALA A 201 -7.02 2.69 22.10
N PHE A 202 -5.84 2.59 22.73
CA PHE A 202 -5.47 1.36 23.45
C PHE A 202 -6.47 0.97 24.55
N LYS A 203 -7.23 1.93 25.07
CA LYS A 203 -8.32 1.63 26.02
C LYS A 203 -9.36 0.69 25.43
N MET A 204 -9.58 0.74 24.10
CA MET A 204 -10.51 -0.16 23.40
C MET A 204 -10.03 -1.62 23.40
N MET A 205 -8.73 -1.87 23.53
CA MET A 205 -8.17 -3.23 23.59
C MET A 205 -8.58 -4.00 24.87
N LYS A 206 -9.17 -3.33 25.87
CA LYS A 206 -9.84 -4.00 27.01
C LYS A 206 -11.05 -4.81 26.56
N ASN A 207 -11.68 -4.43 25.46
CA ASN A 207 -12.70 -5.22 24.79
C ASN A 207 -12.00 -6.38 24.04
N LYS A 208 -12.28 -7.62 24.43
CA LYS A 208 -11.68 -8.83 23.85
C LYS A 208 -11.96 -8.96 22.35
N ASN A 209 -13.12 -8.53 21.89
CA ASN A 209 -13.49 -8.60 20.49
C ASN A 209 -12.64 -7.63 19.63
N PHE A 210 -12.46 -6.41 20.12
CA PHE A 210 -11.59 -5.43 19.48
C PHE A 210 -10.12 -5.85 19.52
N LEU A 211 -9.65 -6.45 20.62
CA LEU A 211 -8.29 -6.98 20.71
C LEU A 211 -8.03 -8.08 19.67
N VAL A 212 -8.96 -9.04 19.54
CA VAL A 212 -8.89 -10.10 18.52
C VAL A 212 -8.84 -9.49 17.13
N PHE A 213 -9.71 -8.50 16.85
CA PHE A 213 -9.72 -7.79 15.58
C PHE A 213 -8.38 -7.10 15.26
N ILE A 214 -7.78 -6.38 16.21
CA ILE A 214 -6.50 -5.69 16.01
C ILE A 214 -5.35 -6.69 15.77
N ILE A 215 -5.29 -7.79 16.55
CA ILE A 215 -4.26 -8.82 16.37
C ILE A 215 -4.35 -9.46 14.98
N ILE A 216 -5.57 -9.83 14.54
CA ILE A 216 -5.78 -10.40 13.22
C ILE A 216 -5.45 -9.38 12.13
N SER A 217 -5.84 -8.11 12.32
CA SER A 217 -5.52 -7.04 11.38
C SER A 217 -4.01 -6.83 11.21
N PHE A 218 -3.26 -6.92 12.30
CA PHE A 218 -1.79 -6.88 12.26
C PHE A 218 -1.23 -8.05 11.44
N VAL A 219 -1.67 -9.29 11.71
CA VAL A 219 -1.17 -10.46 10.98
C VAL A 219 -1.54 -10.39 9.49
N VAL A 220 -2.79 -10.06 9.16
CA VAL A 220 -3.23 -9.91 7.76
C VAL A 220 -2.46 -8.79 7.04
N ALA A 221 -2.03 -7.75 7.75
CA ALA A 221 -1.19 -6.72 7.16
C ALA A 221 0.23 -7.23 6.82
N THR A 222 0.78 -8.19 7.59
CA THR A 222 2.05 -8.83 7.22
C THR A 222 1.93 -9.58 5.90
N GLU A 223 0.78 -10.19 5.62
CA GLU A 223 0.49 -10.94 4.39
C GLU A 223 0.41 -10.05 3.15
N LEU A 224 0.01 -8.79 3.31
CA LEU A 224 -0.01 -7.81 2.23
C LEU A 224 1.41 -7.59 1.66
N MET A 225 2.45 -7.69 2.49
CA MET A 225 3.83 -7.53 2.05
C MET A 225 4.33 -8.72 1.23
N PHE A 226 3.86 -9.94 1.50
CA PHE A 226 4.10 -11.08 0.60
C PHE A 226 3.58 -10.82 -0.81
N TYR A 227 2.42 -10.17 -0.92
CA TYR A 227 1.90 -9.78 -2.24
C TYR A 227 2.77 -8.73 -2.91
N TYR A 228 3.05 -7.59 -2.25
CA TYR A 228 3.79 -6.50 -2.88
C TYR A 228 5.24 -6.86 -3.20
N GLN A 229 5.89 -7.66 -2.35
CA GLN A 229 7.30 -7.96 -2.46
C GLN A 229 7.58 -9.19 -3.32
N LEU A 230 6.72 -10.22 -3.28
CA LEU A 230 7.04 -11.51 -3.88
C LEU A 230 6.29 -11.79 -5.18
N THR A 231 5.22 -11.04 -5.50
CA THR A 231 4.42 -11.35 -6.70
C THR A 231 5.17 -11.05 -7.99
N SER A 232 5.86 -9.90 -8.12
CA SER A 232 6.56 -9.58 -9.35
C SER A 232 7.72 -10.54 -9.67
N PRO A 233 8.64 -10.88 -8.74
CA PRO A 233 9.67 -11.88 -9.04
C PRO A 233 9.09 -13.28 -9.28
N PHE A 234 7.97 -13.64 -8.64
CA PHE A 234 7.28 -14.89 -8.92
C PHE A 234 6.70 -14.93 -10.33
N LEU A 235 6.06 -13.85 -10.79
CA LEU A 235 5.52 -13.77 -12.16
C LEU A 235 6.62 -13.85 -13.22
N GLU A 236 7.79 -13.30 -12.94
CA GLU A 236 8.97 -13.35 -13.83
C GLU A 236 9.75 -14.67 -13.75
N SER A 237 9.53 -15.49 -12.71
CA SER A 237 10.21 -16.77 -12.54
C SER A 237 9.91 -17.74 -13.69
N GLU A 238 10.80 -18.71 -13.91
CA GLU A 238 10.62 -19.77 -14.91
C GLU A 238 9.29 -20.52 -14.77
N ARG A 239 8.73 -20.55 -13.55
CA ARG A 239 7.47 -21.25 -13.25
C ARG A 239 6.27 -20.60 -13.94
N ILE A 240 6.24 -19.26 -14.03
CA ILE A 240 5.14 -18.51 -14.67
C ILE A 240 5.56 -17.98 -16.02
N GLY A 241 6.83 -17.56 -16.17
CA GLY A 241 7.43 -17.13 -17.43
C GLY A 241 6.88 -15.84 -18.02
N LEU A 242 6.31 -14.96 -17.16
CA LEU A 242 5.82 -13.67 -17.64
C LEU A 242 7.00 -12.73 -17.93
N SER A 243 6.97 -12.10 -19.09
CA SER A 243 8.04 -11.19 -19.47
C SER A 243 8.10 -9.95 -18.57
N PRO A 244 9.29 -9.48 -18.16
CA PRO A 244 9.46 -8.29 -17.31
C PRO A 244 8.77 -7.03 -17.85
N GLN A 245 8.61 -6.93 -19.20
CA GLN A 245 7.89 -5.83 -19.83
C GLN A 245 6.40 -5.81 -19.46
N SER A 246 5.80 -6.99 -19.33
CA SER A 246 4.35 -7.14 -19.12
C SER A 246 3.96 -7.06 -17.65
N VAL A 247 4.86 -7.38 -16.72
CA VAL A 247 4.58 -7.47 -15.28
C VAL A 247 3.96 -6.20 -14.71
N PRO A 248 4.45 -4.98 -15.03
CA PRO A 248 3.86 -3.77 -14.45
C PRO A 248 2.37 -3.60 -14.80
N ALA A 249 1.97 -3.86 -16.06
CA ALA A 249 0.57 -3.79 -16.46
C ALA A 249 -0.26 -4.93 -15.88
N VAL A 250 0.27 -6.16 -15.85
CA VAL A 250 -0.41 -7.33 -15.29
C VAL A 250 -0.69 -7.14 -13.79
N MET A 251 0.24 -6.56 -13.04
CA MET A 251 0.02 -6.24 -11.63
C MET A 251 -1.15 -5.28 -11.41
N THR A 252 -1.54 -4.46 -12.40
CA THR A 252 -2.69 -3.55 -12.27
C THR A 252 -4.05 -4.26 -12.26
N ILE A 253 -4.13 -5.54 -12.63
CA ILE A 253 -5.35 -6.35 -12.51
C ILE A 253 -5.89 -6.27 -11.07
N ALA A 254 -5.00 -6.28 -10.09
CA ALA A 254 -5.33 -6.15 -8.68
C ALA A 254 -6.08 -4.84 -8.37
N GLN A 255 -5.58 -3.70 -8.86
CA GLN A 255 -6.17 -2.39 -8.61
C GLN A 255 -7.45 -2.16 -9.40
N ILE A 256 -7.55 -2.71 -10.61
CA ILE A 256 -8.79 -2.70 -11.39
C ILE A 256 -9.88 -3.46 -10.63
N ALA A 257 -9.56 -4.65 -10.11
CA ALA A 257 -10.48 -5.44 -9.29
C ALA A 257 -10.85 -4.71 -7.98
N GLU A 258 -9.89 -4.01 -7.36
CA GLU A 258 -10.12 -3.20 -6.16
C GLU A 258 -11.18 -2.12 -6.39
N ILE A 259 -11.08 -1.36 -7.49
CA ILE A 259 -12.09 -0.34 -7.85
C ILE A 259 -13.47 -0.99 -8.00
N PHE A 260 -13.55 -2.09 -8.73
CA PHE A 260 -14.80 -2.80 -8.97
C PHE A 260 -15.42 -3.34 -7.68
N VAL A 261 -14.63 -4.01 -6.84
CA VAL A 261 -15.09 -4.56 -5.56
C VAL A 261 -15.52 -3.46 -4.61
N MET A 262 -14.77 -2.36 -4.54
CA MET A 262 -15.08 -1.22 -3.67
C MET A 262 -16.36 -0.50 -4.09
N ALA A 263 -16.52 -0.22 -5.38
CA ALA A 263 -17.64 0.56 -5.88
C ALA A 263 -18.96 -0.22 -5.93
N LEU A 264 -18.91 -1.51 -6.27
CA LEU A 264 -20.11 -2.29 -6.52
C LEU A 264 -20.36 -3.35 -5.44
N LEU A 265 -19.35 -4.16 -5.09
CA LEU A 265 -19.59 -5.33 -4.25
C LEU A 265 -19.62 -4.99 -2.76
N LEU A 266 -18.74 -4.10 -2.28
CA LEU A 266 -18.66 -3.77 -0.85
C LEU A 266 -20.00 -3.28 -0.27
N PRO A 267 -20.71 -2.30 -0.88
CA PRO A 267 -22.00 -1.83 -0.36
C PRO A 267 -23.08 -2.93 -0.35
N ILE A 268 -23.10 -3.75 -1.42
CA ILE A 268 -24.08 -4.85 -1.54
C ILE A 268 -23.82 -5.89 -0.45
N PHE A 269 -22.56 -6.28 -0.25
CA PHE A 269 -22.19 -7.33 0.70
C PHE A 269 -22.37 -6.86 2.14
N ILE A 270 -22.02 -5.62 2.50
CA ILE A 270 -22.29 -5.07 3.84
C ILE A 270 -23.79 -5.08 4.12
N LYS A 271 -24.62 -4.63 3.17
CA LYS A 271 -26.08 -4.60 3.35
C LYS A 271 -26.69 -5.99 3.49
N LYS A 272 -26.19 -6.97 2.73
CA LYS A 272 -26.78 -8.31 2.67
C LYS A 272 -26.24 -9.25 3.76
N TYR A 273 -24.97 -9.19 4.10
CA TYR A 273 -24.29 -10.15 4.94
C TYR A 273 -23.77 -9.56 6.25
N GLY A 274 -23.79 -8.24 6.40
CA GLY A 274 -23.21 -7.54 7.55
C GLY A 274 -21.69 -7.39 7.47
N LEU A 275 -21.17 -6.44 8.23
CA LEU A 275 -19.76 -6.03 8.18
C LEU A 275 -18.81 -7.15 8.66
N ARG A 276 -19.21 -7.92 9.69
CA ARG A 276 -18.44 -9.06 10.20
C ARG A 276 -18.17 -10.10 9.11
N ASN A 277 -19.21 -10.49 8.36
CA ASN A 277 -19.07 -11.52 7.33
C ASN A 277 -18.27 -11.02 6.13
N VAL A 278 -18.33 -9.73 5.82
CA VAL A 278 -17.47 -9.09 4.80
C VAL A 278 -16.01 -9.18 5.22
N LEU A 279 -15.68 -8.86 6.47
CA LEU A 279 -14.32 -9.00 7.01
C LEU A 279 -13.82 -10.46 6.93
N VAL A 280 -14.65 -11.43 7.30
CA VAL A 280 -14.33 -12.86 7.20
C VAL A 280 -14.05 -13.26 5.75
N LEU A 281 -14.89 -12.83 4.80
CA LEU A 281 -14.68 -13.11 3.37
C LEU A 281 -13.38 -12.48 2.86
N GLY A 282 -13.06 -11.26 3.34
CA GLY A 282 -11.78 -10.60 3.05
C GLY A 282 -10.59 -11.43 3.50
N VAL A 283 -10.62 -11.95 4.74
CA VAL A 283 -9.53 -12.82 5.26
C VAL A 283 -9.45 -14.13 4.48
N LEU A 284 -10.60 -14.75 4.12
CA LEU A 284 -10.65 -16.00 3.36
C LEU A 284 -10.16 -15.88 1.90
N ALA A 285 -10.20 -14.68 1.32
CA ALA A 285 -9.69 -14.45 -0.02
C ALA A 285 -8.15 -14.58 -0.10
N TRP A 286 -7.43 -14.35 1.01
CA TRP A 286 -5.97 -14.47 1.08
C TRP A 286 -5.48 -15.91 0.86
N PRO A 287 -5.90 -16.92 1.64
CA PRO A 287 -5.44 -18.27 1.45
C PRO A 287 -5.84 -18.82 0.07
N LEU A 288 -7.01 -18.45 -0.47
CA LEU A 288 -7.41 -18.83 -1.82
C LEU A 288 -6.39 -18.38 -2.86
N ARG A 289 -5.94 -17.13 -2.80
CA ARG A 289 -4.90 -16.60 -3.69
C ARG A 289 -3.56 -17.32 -3.49
N TYR A 290 -3.13 -17.49 -2.23
CA TYR A 290 -1.84 -18.11 -1.94
C TYR A 290 -1.80 -19.61 -2.26
N ILE A 291 -2.93 -20.33 -2.19
CA ILE A 291 -3.03 -21.71 -2.72
C ILE A 291 -2.77 -21.70 -4.23
N ILE A 292 -3.40 -20.79 -4.98
CA ILE A 292 -3.20 -20.70 -6.42
C ILE A 292 -1.73 -20.37 -6.74
N PHE A 293 -1.12 -19.45 -6.00
CA PHE A 293 0.30 -19.09 -6.15
C PHE A 293 1.23 -20.27 -5.77
N ALA A 294 0.92 -21.02 -4.71
CA ALA A 294 1.69 -22.18 -4.30
C ALA A 294 1.62 -23.33 -5.32
N ILE A 295 0.45 -23.54 -5.97
CA ILE A 295 0.29 -24.49 -7.06
C ILE A 295 1.03 -24.01 -8.32
N GLY A 296 0.95 -22.68 -8.64
CA GLY A 296 1.66 -22.04 -9.73
C GLY A 296 1.19 -22.41 -11.14
N GLU A 297 0.32 -23.37 -11.30
CA GLU A 297 -0.16 -23.87 -12.58
C GLU A 297 -1.69 -23.95 -12.61
N PRO A 298 -2.30 -23.69 -13.77
CA PRO A 298 -1.71 -23.08 -14.96
C PRO A 298 -1.42 -21.56 -14.76
N GLY A 299 -0.39 -21.02 -15.42
CA GLY A 299 0.05 -19.62 -15.25
C GLY A 299 -1.05 -18.57 -15.45
N TRP A 300 -1.99 -18.81 -16.39
CA TRP A 300 -3.14 -17.91 -16.58
C TRP A 300 -4.02 -17.80 -15.33
N LEU A 301 -4.14 -18.88 -14.55
CA LEU A 301 -4.94 -18.88 -13.30
C LEU A 301 -4.23 -18.06 -12.22
N VAL A 302 -2.90 -18.11 -12.16
CA VAL A 302 -2.09 -17.26 -11.28
C VAL A 302 -2.33 -15.78 -11.61
N ILE A 303 -2.26 -15.41 -12.89
CA ILE A 303 -2.52 -14.04 -13.36
C ILE A 303 -3.98 -13.61 -13.04
N ALA A 304 -4.96 -14.45 -13.35
CA ALA A 304 -6.35 -14.16 -13.05
C ALA A 304 -6.62 -13.99 -11.55
N SER A 305 -5.90 -14.75 -10.70
CA SER A 305 -6.05 -14.68 -9.24
C SER A 305 -5.54 -13.38 -8.63
N LEU A 306 -4.80 -12.54 -9.38
CA LEU A 306 -4.48 -11.17 -8.96
C LEU A 306 -5.74 -10.35 -8.69
N ALA A 307 -6.86 -10.65 -9.39
CA ALA A 307 -8.14 -10.00 -9.14
C ALA A 307 -8.70 -10.29 -7.73
N LEU A 308 -8.30 -11.38 -7.07
CA LEU A 308 -8.66 -11.64 -5.68
C LEU A 308 -8.15 -10.56 -4.72
N HIS A 309 -7.15 -9.76 -5.14
CA HIS A 309 -6.67 -8.63 -4.36
C HIS A 309 -7.80 -7.64 -4.03
N GLY A 310 -8.73 -7.43 -4.94
CA GLY A 310 -9.91 -6.59 -4.68
C GLY A 310 -10.68 -7.07 -3.45
N PHE A 311 -10.90 -8.37 -3.32
CA PHE A 311 -11.55 -8.94 -2.12
C PHE A 311 -10.64 -8.89 -0.90
N CYS A 312 -9.38 -9.31 -1.03
CA CYS A 312 -8.39 -9.27 0.05
C CYS A 312 -8.26 -7.86 0.66
N PHE A 313 -8.15 -6.85 -0.20
CA PHE A 313 -7.90 -5.47 0.23
C PHE A 313 -9.19 -4.79 0.69
N VAL A 314 -10.23 -4.79 -0.15
CA VAL A 314 -11.45 -4.03 0.13
C VAL A 314 -12.29 -4.65 1.24
N PHE A 315 -12.50 -5.97 1.18
CA PHE A 315 -13.33 -6.65 2.18
C PHE A 315 -12.62 -6.81 3.52
N PHE A 316 -11.30 -6.65 3.57
CA PHE A 316 -10.60 -6.61 4.84
C PHE A 316 -10.18 -5.20 5.21
N PHE A 317 -9.24 -4.55 4.54
CA PHE A 317 -8.70 -3.26 4.99
C PHE A 317 -9.73 -2.14 4.95
N THR A 318 -10.47 -1.96 3.84
CA THR A 318 -11.50 -0.91 3.80
C THR A 318 -12.63 -1.19 4.79
N ALA A 319 -13.10 -2.44 4.87
CA ALA A 319 -14.13 -2.82 5.84
C ALA A 319 -13.64 -2.69 7.29
N ALA A 320 -12.34 -2.91 7.57
CA ALA A 320 -11.75 -2.70 8.89
C ALA A 320 -11.84 -1.24 9.35
N PHE A 321 -11.56 -0.28 8.46
CA PHE A 321 -11.75 1.13 8.76
C PHE A 321 -13.22 1.46 9.05
N ILE A 322 -14.16 0.91 8.27
CA ILE A 322 -15.60 1.08 8.50
C ILE A 322 -16.00 0.47 9.85
N TYR A 323 -15.49 -0.71 10.19
CA TYR A 323 -15.76 -1.36 11.47
C TYR A 323 -15.28 -0.51 12.64
N VAL A 324 -14.04 -0.04 12.60
CA VAL A 324 -13.47 0.83 13.64
C VAL A 324 -14.30 2.12 13.80
N ASP A 325 -14.70 2.74 12.68
CA ASP A 325 -15.55 3.93 12.71
C ASP A 325 -16.91 3.70 13.39
N THR A 326 -17.48 2.51 13.16
CA THR A 326 -18.81 2.15 13.69
C THR A 326 -18.81 1.85 15.19
N ILE A 327 -17.72 1.27 15.72
CA ILE A 327 -17.66 0.82 17.12
C ILE A 327 -16.95 1.81 18.06
N ALA A 328 -16.12 2.69 17.52
CA ALA A 328 -15.36 3.62 18.33
C ALA A 328 -16.27 4.69 18.93
N PRO A 329 -16.11 4.99 20.24
CA PRO A 329 -16.76 6.14 20.86
C PRO A 329 -16.45 7.43 20.10
N PRO A 330 -17.41 8.37 19.98
CA PRO A 330 -17.24 9.60 19.19
C PRO A 330 -16.02 10.43 19.59
N ASP A 331 -15.68 10.47 20.85
CA ASP A 331 -14.55 11.23 21.43
C ASP A 331 -13.16 10.68 21.05
N ILE A 332 -13.05 9.38 20.78
CA ILE A 332 -11.78 8.72 20.42
C ILE A 332 -11.80 8.09 19.01
N ARG A 333 -12.78 8.40 18.17
CA ARG A 333 -12.94 7.80 16.84
C ARG A 333 -11.70 8.00 15.95
N HIS A 334 -11.16 9.21 15.89
CA HIS A 334 -9.93 9.50 15.15
C HIS A 334 -8.72 8.76 15.72
N SER A 335 -8.63 8.61 17.03
CA SER A 335 -7.59 7.84 17.70
C SER A 335 -7.69 6.36 17.36
N ALA A 336 -8.90 5.80 17.26
CA ALA A 336 -9.12 4.41 16.86
C ALA A 336 -8.74 4.16 15.39
N GLN A 337 -9.06 5.09 14.50
CA GLN A 337 -8.63 5.05 13.10
C GLN A 337 -7.09 5.13 12.98
N SER A 338 -6.46 5.94 13.81
CA SER A 338 -4.99 6.02 13.87
C SER A 338 -4.38 4.72 14.41
N LEU A 339 -5.01 4.05 15.38
CA LEU A 339 -4.55 2.78 15.92
C LEU A 339 -4.59 1.66 14.88
N ILE A 340 -5.68 1.51 14.13
CA ILE A 340 -5.75 0.49 13.07
C ILE A 340 -4.75 0.78 11.96
N THR A 341 -4.55 2.04 11.57
CA THR A 341 -3.52 2.44 10.59
C THR A 341 -2.12 2.08 11.09
N PHE A 342 -1.82 2.39 12.36
CA PHE A 342 -0.54 2.07 12.98
C PHE A 342 -0.31 0.56 13.06
N ALA A 343 -1.33 -0.22 13.46
CA ALA A 343 -1.23 -1.67 13.57
C ALA A 343 -1.06 -2.35 12.19
N THR A 344 -1.70 -1.84 11.13
CA THR A 344 -1.68 -2.42 9.79
C THR A 344 -0.59 -1.83 8.92
N TYR A 345 -0.79 -0.62 8.38
CA TYR A 345 0.13 0.02 7.44
C TYR A 345 1.47 0.45 8.06
N GLY A 346 1.50 0.66 9.38
CA GLY A 346 2.73 0.92 10.12
C GLY A 346 3.45 -0.39 10.46
N ILE A 347 3.23 -0.90 11.68
CA ILE A 347 3.98 -2.05 12.23
C ILE A 347 3.71 -3.33 11.45
N GLY A 348 2.47 -3.59 11.00
CA GLY A 348 2.12 -4.80 10.25
C GLY A 348 2.92 -4.92 8.96
N ASN A 349 2.90 -3.88 8.13
CA ASN A 349 3.67 -3.86 6.88
C ASN A 349 5.19 -3.84 7.15
N TYR A 350 5.65 -3.13 8.19
CA TYR A 350 7.06 -3.12 8.56
C TYR A 350 7.58 -4.52 8.88
N VAL A 351 6.92 -5.22 9.79
CA VAL A 351 7.26 -6.61 10.16
C VAL A 351 7.06 -7.55 8.97
N GLY A 352 5.97 -7.37 8.23
CA GLY A 352 5.64 -8.19 7.07
C GLY A 352 6.69 -8.15 5.97
N ALA A 353 7.30 -6.98 5.73
CA ALA A 353 8.35 -6.85 4.73
C ALA A 353 9.61 -7.67 5.08
N PHE A 354 10.06 -7.61 6.34
CA PHE A 354 11.15 -8.46 6.82
C PHE A 354 10.79 -9.94 6.76
N PHE A 355 9.58 -10.27 7.22
CA PHE A 355 9.11 -11.65 7.28
C PHE A 355 9.01 -12.26 5.88
N ALA A 356 8.46 -11.55 4.90
CA ALA A 356 8.37 -12.01 3.53
C ALA A 356 9.77 -12.26 2.92
N GLY A 357 10.71 -11.33 3.15
CA GLY A 357 12.09 -11.49 2.68
C GLY A 357 12.81 -12.68 3.32
N TRP A 358 12.66 -12.84 4.64
CA TRP A 358 13.22 -13.97 5.37
C TRP A 358 12.64 -15.31 4.89
N VAL A 359 11.34 -15.40 4.68
CA VAL A 359 10.68 -16.61 4.16
C VAL A 359 11.20 -16.94 2.77
N GLN A 360 11.36 -15.94 1.89
CA GLN A 360 11.91 -16.17 0.57
C GLN A 360 13.33 -16.74 0.64
N ASP A 361 14.22 -16.15 1.44
CA ASP A 361 15.60 -16.64 1.57
C ASP A 361 15.64 -18.05 2.18
N TYR A 362 14.79 -18.34 3.16
CA TYR A 362 14.68 -19.67 3.77
C TYR A 362 14.32 -20.75 2.75
N PHE A 363 13.44 -20.44 1.79
CA PHE A 363 13.04 -21.36 0.72
C PHE A 363 13.87 -21.20 -0.56
N THR A 364 14.99 -20.47 -0.52
CA THR A 364 15.93 -20.36 -1.65
C THR A 364 17.10 -21.32 -1.44
N VAL A 365 17.27 -22.27 -2.37
CA VAL A 365 18.36 -23.25 -2.33
C VAL A 365 19.15 -23.16 -3.62
N ASN A 366 20.47 -22.98 -3.52
CA ASN A 366 21.35 -22.83 -4.69
C ASN A 366 20.90 -21.77 -5.70
N GLY A 367 20.32 -20.65 -5.21
CA GLY A 367 19.81 -19.57 -6.05
C GLY A 367 18.42 -19.81 -6.65
N ALA A 368 17.83 -20.99 -6.48
CA ALA A 368 16.48 -21.29 -6.93
C ALA A 368 15.46 -21.13 -5.81
N VAL A 369 14.41 -20.34 -6.02
CA VAL A 369 13.33 -20.10 -5.06
C VAL A 369 12.29 -21.21 -5.16
N ASN A 370 12.02 -21.89 -4.05
CA ASN A 370 10.88 -22.79 -3.93
C ASN A 370 9.59 -21.99 -3.67
N TRP A 371 8.95 -21.51 -4.72
CA TRP A 371 7.75 -20.69 -4.64
C TRP A 371 6.57 -21.37 -3.93
N THR A 372 6.45 -22.71 -4.05
CA THR A 372 5.44 -23.47 -3.29
C THR A 372 5.64 -23.30 -1.80
N GLY A 373 6.87 -23.51 -1.30
CA GLY A 373 7.22 -23.31 0.10
C GLY A 373 6.99 -21.88 0.56
N VAL A 374 7.39 -20.91 -0.25
CA VAL A 374 7.21 -19.47 0.04
C VAL A 374 5.73 -19.13 0.24
N PHE A 375 4.82 -19.55 -0.64
CA PHE A 375 3.41 -19.17 -0.57
C PHE A 375 2.56 -20.04 0.35
N ILE A 376 3.04 -21.22 0.77
CA ILE A 376 2.37 -22.02 1.81
C ILE A 376 2.43 -21.29 3.16
N VAL A 377 3.49 -20.56 3.48
CA VAL A 377 3.62 -19.84 4.76
C VAL A 377 2.47 -18.82 4.96
N PRO A 378 2.29 -17.81 4.09
CA PRO A 378 1.18 -16.88 4.21
C PRO A 378 -0.19 -17.56 4.07
N CYS A 379 -0.30 -18.63 3.31
CA CYS A 379 -1.52 -19.42 3.20
C CYS A 379 -1.94 -19.98 4.55
N VAL A 380 -1.04 -20.66 5.27
CA VAL A 380 -1.32 -21.24 6.59
C VAL A 380 -1.66 -20.16 7.60
N LEU A 381 -0.89 -19.06 7.63
CA LEU A 381 -1.15 -17.94 8.55
C LEU A 381 -2.53 -17.32 8.33
N THR A 382 -2.93 -17.10 7.08
CA THR A 382 -4.24 -16.53 6.78
C THR A 382 -5.40 -17.51 7.04
N ILE A 383 -5.18 -18.82 6.89
CA ILE A 383 -6.17 -19.83 7.34
C ILE A 383 -6.33 -19.77 8.85
N VAL A 384 -5.24 -19.71 9.61
CA VAL A 384 -5.29 -19.56 11.08
C VAL A 384 -6.02 -18.27 11.47
N CYS A 385 -5.73 -17.15 10.80
CA CYS A 385 -6.43 -15.89 11.01
C CYS A 385 -7.94 -16.00 10.70
N ALA A 386 -8.32 -16.67 9.61
CA ALA A 386 -9.71 -16.87 9.26
C ALA A 386 -10.45 -17.73 10.30
N LEU A 387 -9.84 -18.80 10.77
CA LEU A 387 -10.40 -19.64 11.84
C LEU A 387 -10.51 -18.85 13.16
N ALA A 388 -9.48 -18.12 13.54
CA ALA A 388 -9.50 -17.27 14.73
C ALA A 388 -10.60 -16.20 14.65
N PHE A 389 -10.79 -15.60 13.45
CA PHE A 389 -11.82 -14.60 13.23
C PHE A 389 -13.21 -15.21 13.37
N LEU A 390 -13.45 -16.40 12.78
CA LEU A 390 -14.72 -17.12 12.88
C LEU A 390 -15.06 -17.53 14.32
N LEU A 391 -14.06 -17.98 15.09
CA LEU A 391 -14.26 -18.53 16.44
C LEU A 391 -14.36 -17.43 17.51
N PHE A 392 -13.55 -16.38 17.41
CA PHE A 392 -13.36 -15.42 18.49
C PHE A 392 -13.92 -14.03 18.20
N PHE A 393 -14.11 -13.64 16.93
CA PHE A 393 -14.66 -12.34 16.57
C PHE A 393 -16.18 -12.42 16.47
N LYS A 394 -16.88 -11.70 17.35
CA LYS A 394 -18.35 -11.65 17.38
C LYS A 394 -18.85 -10.31 16.84
N GLU A 395 -20.03 -10.34 16.22
CA GLU A 395 -20.68 -9.10 15.80
C GLU A 395 -21.14 -8.30 17.02
N GLU A 396 -20.64 -7.08 17.16
CA GLU A 396 -21.14 -6.13 18.15
C GLU A 396 -22.26 -5.30 17.51
N LYS A 397 -23.40 -5.24 18.17
CA LYS A 397 -24.46 -4.31 17.77
C LYS A 397 -23.92 -2.89 17.96
N SER A 398 -24.02 -2.06 16.92
CA SER A 398 -23.67 -0.64 16.99
C SER A 398 -24.24 -0.02 18.25
N THR A 399 -23.40 0.59 19.08
CA THR A 399 -23.80 1.35 20.25
C THR A 399 -24.31 2.74 19.88
N VAL A 400 -24.18 3.13 18.63
CA VAL A 400 -24.71 4.39 18.11
C VAL A 400 -26.18 4.16 17.79
N LYS A 401 -27.06 4.54 18.71
CA LYS A 401 -28.48 4.78 18.40
C LYS A 401 -28.53 5.96 17.42
N GLY A 402 -29.21 5.74 16.29
CA GLY A 402 -29.41 6.74 15.24
C GLY A 402 -30.07 8.02 15.69
#